data_037190156ae0dc5102efb05a62cd8693
#
_entry.id   037190156ae0dc5102efb05a62cd8693
#
_cell.length_a   1.000
_cell.length_b   1.000
_cell.length_c   1.000
_cell.angle_alpha   90.00
_cell.angle_beta   90.00
_cell.angle_gamma   90.00
#
_symmetry.space_group_name_H-M   'P 1'
#
loop_
_entity.id
_entity.type
_entity.pdbx_description
1 polymer ?
#
loop_
_entity_poly.entity_id
_entity_poly.type
_entity_poly.pdbx_seq_one_letter_code
_entity_poly.pdbx_strand_id
1 'polypeptide(L)'
;MKKIRQRNLQLILDAACEVFADCGFSAARLSDVAERAGVAKANVLYYYRSKAQLYEAVLDSIVEPLLEASRPFAGDQPPAEALRAYVDNKMRIGAERPHAARVFSCEIMRGAPRMPAPLLERLDAQAERNAERIRQWIDEGLLAPLDPYHLLLNLWAMTES
;
A
#
# COMPACT_ATOMS: atom_id res chain seq x y z
N MET A 1 22.66 -19.46 -4.62
CA MET A 1 22.46 -18.28 -5.50
C MET A 1 21.08 -17.63 -5.36
N LYS A 2 19.93 -18.33 -5.39
CA LYS A 2 18.60 -17.73 -5.22
C LYS A 2 18.42 -16.92 -3.91
N LYS A 3 18.90 -17.44 -2.76
CA LYS A 3 18.78 -16.75 -1.44
C LYS A 3 19.52 -15.40 -1.38
N ILE A 4 20.72 -15.31 -1.94
CA ILE A 4 21.51 -14.06 -1.95
C ILE A 4 20.82 -13.02 -2.83
N ARG A 5 20.32 -13.41 -4.01
CA ARG A 5 19.57 -12.53 -4.90
C ARG A 5 18.32 -11.97 -4.22
N GLN A 6 17.56 -12.82 -3.55
CA GLN A 6 16.32 -12.42 -2.88
C GLN A 6 16.60 -11.48 -1.70
N ARG A 7 17.68 -11.74 -0.93
CA ARG A 7 18.14 -10.85 0.14
C ARG A 7 18.50 -9.46 -0.40
N ASN A 8 19.28 -9.41 -1.49
CA ASN A 8 19.68 -8.13 -2.07
C ASN A 8 18.47 -7.34 -2.63
N LEU A 9 17.53 -8.02 -3.27
CA LEU A 9 16.28 -7.40 -3.73
C LEU A 9 15.52 -6.77 -2.56
N GLN A 10 15.39 -7.48 -1.44
CA GLN A 10 14.69 -6.97 -0.26
C GLN A 10 15.44 -5.78 0.36
N LEU A 11 16.75 -5.86 0.54
CA LEU A 11 17.56 -4.75 1.06
C LEU A 11 17.41 -3.48 0.20
N ILE A 12 17.43 -3.63 -1.12
CA ILE A 12 17.25 -2.50 -2.03
C ILE A 12 15.84 -1.93 -1.94
N LEU A 13 14.83 -2.79 -1.85
CA LEU A 13 13.43 -2.37 -1.75
C LEU A 13 13.16 -1.62 -0.44
N ASP A 14 13.66 -2.14 0.69
CA ASP A 14 13.51 -1.51 2.00
C ASP A 14 14.20 -0.12 2.02
N ALA A 15 15.44 -0.04 1.54
CA ALA A 15 16.15 1.24 1.39
C ALA A 15 15.42 2.22 0.46
N ALA A 16 14.82 1.73 -0.62
CA ALA A 16 14.03 2.54 -1.54
C ALA A 16 12.76 3.10 -0.87
N CYS A 17 12.06 2.28 -0.08
CA CYS A 17 10.91 2.75 0.72
C CYS A 17 11.30 3.93 1.61
N GLU A 18 12.42 3.82 2.33
CA GLU A 18 12.92 4.89 3.20
C GLU A 18 13.26 6.16 2.40
N VAL A 19 14.08 6.04 1.35
CA VAL A 19 14.52 7.19 0.54
C VAL A 19 13.31 7.89 -0.11
N PHE A 20 12.38 7.13 -0.69
CA PHE A 20 11.18 7.72 -1.29
C PHE A 20 10.22 8.33 -0.26
N ALA A 21 10.13 7.77 0.94
CA ALA A 21 9.33 8.34 2.03
C ALA A 21 9.93 9.67 2.53
N ASP A 22 11.28 9.77 2.59
CA ASP A 22 11.97 10.95 3.09
C ASP A 22 11.90 12.13 2.12
N CYS A 23 12.17 11.91 0.84
CA CYS A 23 12.35 13.01 -0.12
C CYS A 23 11.43 12.96 -1.36
N GLY A 24 10.58 11.96 -1.46
CA GLY A 24 9.67 11.76 -2.59
C GLY A 24 10.38 11.29 -3.86
N PHE A 25 9.58 10.95 -4.88
CA PHE A 25 10.11 10.43 -6.13
C PHE A 25 11.10 11.39 -6.82
N SER A 26 10.78 12.68 -6.89
CA SER A 26 11.55 13.63 -7.72
C SER A 26 12.96 13.85 -7.19
N ALA A 27 13.13 14.04 -5.88
CA ALA A 27 14.41 14.32 -5.24
C ALA A 27 15.25 13.06 -4.99
N ALA A 28 14.63 11.89 -4.86
CA ALA A 28 15.32 10.62 -4.61
C ALA A 28 16.33 10.28 -5.71
N ARG A 29 17.49 9.76 -5.31
CA ARG A 29 18.56 9.30 -6.22
C ARG A 29 18.82 7.82 -5.97
N LEU A 30 19.12 7.05 -7.03
CA LEU A 30 19.50 5.64 -6.90
C LEU A 30 20.83 5.46 -6.15
N SER A 31 21.69 6.49 -6.10
CA SER A 31 22.89 6.51 -5.25
C SER A 31 22.56 6.44 -3.77
N ASP A 32 21.53 7.19 -3.34
CA ASP A 32 21.13 7.27 -1.93
C ASP A 32 20.50 5.95 -1.49
N VAL A 33 19.73 5.31 -2.40
CA VAL A 33 19.20 3.95 -2.19
C VAL A 33 20.32 2.93 -2.07
N ALA A 34 21.33 3.00 -2.95
CA ALA A 34 22.47 2.08 -2.92
C ALA A 34 23.29 2.20 -1.63
N GLU A 35 23.54 3.43 -1.19
CA GLU A 35 24.24 3.74 0.07
C GLU A 35 23.47 3.19 1.27
N ARG A 36 22.15 3.45 1.34
CA ARG A 36 21.31 2.99 2.44
C ARG A 36 21.16 1.46 2.48
N ALA A 37 21.09 0.82 1.30
CA ALA A 37 21.06 -0.63 1.17
C ALA A 37 22.42 -1.33 1.43
N GLY A 38 23.51 -0.57 1.53
CA GLY A 38 24.86 -1.12 1.66
C GLY A 38 25.33 -1.90 0.44
N VAL A 39 24.89 -1.52 -0.77
CA VAL A 39 25.25 -2.19 -2.02
C VAL A 39 25.82 -1.20 -3.05
N ALA A 40 26.54 -1.72 -4.04
CA ALA A 40 26.99 -0.88 -5.15
C ALA A 40 25.79 -0.38 -6.00
N LYS A 41 25.86 0.87 -6.48
CA LYS A 41 24.81 1.44 -7.36
C LYS A 41 24.55 0.56 -8.60
N ALA A 42 25.59 -0.09 -9.11
CA ALA A 42 25.46 -1.04 -10.22
C ALA A 42 24.53 -2.22 -9.90
N ASN A 43 24.52 -2.66 -8.63
CA ASN A 43 23.60 -3.72 -8.19
C ASN A 43 22.15 -3.23 -8.17
N VAL A 44 21.90 -1.99 -7.74
CA VAL A 44 20.56 -1.41 -7.80
C VAL A 44 20.07 -1.38 -9.24
N LEU A 45 20.90 -0.90 -10.18
CA LEU A 45 20.55 -0.85 -11.62
C LEU A 45 20.43 -2.24 -12.28
N TYR A 46 21.12 -3.23 -11.74
CA TYR A 46 20.99 -4.62 -12.20
C TYR A 46 19.62 -5.21 -11.86
N TYR A 47 19.09 -4.91 -10.67
CA TYR A 47 17.79 -5.41 -10.23
C TYR A 47 16.63 -4.54 -10.71
N TYR A 48 16.80 -3.22 -10.71
CA TYR A 48 15.81 -2.24 -11.11
C TYR A 48 16.43 -1.28 -12.12
N ARG A 49 16.05 -1.44 -13.39
CA ARG A 49 16.66 -0.73 -14.52
C ARG A 49 16.52 0.79 -14.47
N SER A 50 15.59 1.30 -13.67
CA SER A 50 15.32 2.73 -13.52
C SER A 50 14.76 3.07 -12.14
N LYS A 51 14.83 4.36 -11.77
CA LYS A 51 14.17 4.89 -10.58
C LYS A 51 12.65 4.67 -10.62
N ALA A 52 12.04 4.80 -11.79
CA ALA A 52 10.60 4.57 -11.97
C ALA A 52 10.25 3.12 -11.67
N GLN A 53 10.97 2.15 -12.22
CA GLN A 53 10.73 0.74 -11.95
C GLN A 53 10.91 0.38 -10.47
N LEU A 54 11.91 0.97 -9.80
CA LEU A 54 12.10 0.78 -8.36
C LEU A 54 10.94 1.38 -7.55
N TYR A 55 10.44 2.55 -7.96
CA TYR A 55 9.30 3.19 -7.31
C TYR A 55 8.01 2.38 -7.49
N GLU A 56 7.77 1.86 -8.69
CA GLU A 56 6.65 0.93 -8.97
C GLU A 56 6.73 -0.32 -8.09
N ALA A 57 7.94 -0.89 -7.90
CA ALA A 57 8.12 -2.04 -7.01
C ALA A 57 7.84 -1.70 -5.53
N VAL A 58 8.14 -0.48 -5.09
CA VAL A 58 7.76 0.00 -3.75
C VAL A 58 6.24 0.08 -3.63
N LEU A 59 5.54 0.64 -4.61
CA LEU A 59 4.08 0.70 -4.62
C LEU A 59 3.45 -0.70 -4.64
N ASP A 60 3.96 -1.61 -5.47
CA ASP A 60 3.49 -3.00 -5.53
C ASP A 60 3.65 -3.72 -4.20
N SER A 61 4.74 -3.48 -3.48
CA SER A 61 5.03 -4.13 -2.20
C SER A 61 4.02 -3.82 -1.10
N ILE A 62 3.30 -2.69 -1.19
CA ILE A 62 2.29 -2.27 -0.20
C ILE A 62 0.86 -2.58 -0.66
N VAL A 63 0.60 -2.65 -1.96
CA VAL A 63 -0.75 -2.89 -2.47
C VAL A 63 -1.29 -4.25 -2.05
N GLU A 64 -0.49 -5.31 -2.14
CA GLU A 64 -0.93 -6.65 -1.73
C GLU A 64 -1.35 -6.72 -0.24
N PRO A 65 -0.54 -6.25 0.73
CA PRO A 65 -0.98 -6.13 2.12
C PRO A 65 -2.28 -5.31 2.29
N LEU A 66 -2.46 -4.23 1.53
CA LEU A 66 -3.66 -3.40 1.62
C LEU A 66 -4.91 -4.12 1.08
N LEU A 67 -4.78 -4.89 0.00
CA LEU A 67 -5.87 -5.73 -0.50
C LEU A 67 -6.23 -6.83 0.51
N GLU A 68 -5.22 -7.48 1.10
CA GLU A 68 -5.42 -8.48 2.16
C GLU A 68 -6.08 -7.90 3.42
N ALA A 69 -5.82 -6.63 3.76
CA ALA A 69 -6.47 -5.95 4.87
C ALA A 69 -8.00 -5.90 4.72
N SER A 70 -8.50 -5.92 3.48
CA SER A 70 -9.93 -5.89 3.15
C SER A 70 -10.65 -7.23 3.28
N ARG A 71 -9.95 -8.34 3.57
CA ARG A 71 -10.57 -9.68 3.74
C ARG A 71 -11.78 -9.71 4.68
N PRO A 72 -11.82 -8.94 5.78
CA PRO A 72 -12.98 -8.94 6.67
C PRO A 72 -14.30 -8.57 5.98
N PHE A 73 -14.28 -7.78 4.90
CA PHE A 73 -15.50 -7.46 4.16
C PHE A 73 -16.10 -8.65 3.39
N ALA A 74 -15.30 -9.67 3.08
CA ALA A 74 -15.75 -10.87 2.38
C ALA A 74 -16.27 -11.96 3.32
N GLY A 75 -16.14 -11.79 4.65
CA GLY A 75 -16.60 -12.75 5.65
C GLY A 75 -18.06 -12.56 6.05
N ASP A 76 -18.55 -13.49 6.89
CA ASP A 76 -19.92 -13.49 7.41
C ASP A 76 -20.05 -12.84 8.80
N GLN A 77 -18.95 -12.23 9.32
CA GLN A 77 -18.97 -11.57 10.61
C GLN A 77 -19.84 -10.32 10.61
N PRO A 78 -20.37 -9.91 11.79
CA PRO A 78 -21.14 -8.68 11.93
C PRO A 78 -20.34 -7.44 11.46
N PRO A 79 -21.01 -6.38 10.94
CA PRO A 79 -20.34 -5.18 10.42
C PRO A 79 -19.32 -4.57 11.37
N ALA A 80 -19.64 -4.49 12.67
CA ALA A 80 -18.74 -3.91 13.66
C ALA A 80 -17.43 -4.71 13.82
N GLU A 81 -17.49 -6.03 13.74
CA GLU A 81 -16.31 -6.90 13.79
C GLU A 81 -15.49 -6.82 12.52
N ALA A 82 -16.15 -6.79 11.34
CA ALA A 82 -15.50 -6.65 10.05
C ALA A 82 -14.74 -5.32 9.94
N LEU A 83 -15.39 -4.21 10.33
CA LEU A 83 -14.80 -2.87 10.31
C LEU A 83 -13.63 -2.77 11.30
N ARG A 84 -13.78 -3.32 12.51
CA ARG A 84 -12.68 -3.37 13.49
C ARG A 84 -11.47 -4.14 12.94
N ALA A 85 -11.70 -5.34 12.42
CA ALA A 85 -10.63 -6.18 11.86
C ALA A 85 -9.94 -5.50 10.68
N TYR A 86 -10.68 -4.78 9.83
CA TYR A 86 -10.10 -3.98 8.75
C TYR A 86 -9.20 -2.87 9.29
N VAL A 87 -9.67 -2.09 10.28
CA VAL A 87 -8.88 -1.03 10.93
C VAL A 87 -7.61 -1.61 11.57
N ASP A 88 -7.74 -2.70 12.34
CA ASP A 88 -6.61 -3.37 12.98
C ASP A 88 -5.57 -3.84 11.94
N ASN A 89 -6.02 -4.40 10.82
CA ASN A 89 -5.14 -4.81 9.72
C ASN A 89 -4.41 -3.60 9.09
N LYS A 90 -5.11 -2.50 8.85
CA LYS A 90 -4.53 -1.27 8.32
C LYS A 90 -3.49 -0.67 9.27
N MET A 91 -3.82 -0.54 10.55
CA MET A 91 -2.90 -0.04 11.58
C MET A 91 -1.64 -0.90 11.69
N ARG A 92 -1.78 -2.23 11.60
CA ARG A 92 -0.65 -3.15 11.59
C ARG A 92 0.26 -2.93 10.39
N ILE A 93 -0.30 -2.75 9.18
CA ILE A 93 0.49 -2.46 7.97
C ILE A 93 1.28 -1.16 8.15
N GLY A 94 0.66 -0.09 8.66
CA GLY A 94 1.34 1.17 8.96
C GLY A 94 2.50 0.99 9.95
N ALA A 95 2.29 0.20 11.01
CA ALA A 95 3.33 -0.09 12.00
C ALA A 95 4.47 -0.97 11.46
N GLU A 96 4.17 -1.99 10.67
CA GLU A 96 5.16 -2.91 10.12
C GLU A 96 5.91 -2.35 8.90
N ARG A 97 5.28 -1.45 8.13
CA ARG A 97 5.79 -0.92 6.85
C ARG A 97 5.62 0.59 6.71
N PRO A 98 6.07 1.39 7.69
CA PRO A 98 5.74 2.83 7.76
C PRO A 98 6.21 3.61 6.53
N HIS A 99 7.39 3.31 6.00
CA HIS A 99 7.93 4.00 4.83
C HIS A 99 7.15 3.68 3.54
N ALA A 100 6.82 2.40 3.31
CA ALA A 100 6.05 1.99 2.14
C ALA A 100 4.61 2.54 2.21
N ALA A 101 3.98 2.50 3.38
CA ALA A 101 2.66 3.11 3.62
C ALA A 101 2.68 4.60 3.31
N ARG A 102 3.70 5.34 3.81
CA ARG A 102 3.86 6.77 3.54
C ARG A 102 4.05 7.08 2.06
N VAL A 103 4.86 6.29 1.34
CA VAL A 103 5.03 6.46 -0.12
C VAL A 103 3.71 6.27 -0.84
N PHE A 104 2.95 5.22 -0.47
CA PHE A 104 1.64 4.93 -1.05
C PHE A 104 0.64 6.06 -0.80
N SER A 105 0.50 6.51 0.44
CA SER A 105 -0.42 7.59 0.81
C SER A 105 -0.09 8.90 0.09
N CYS A 106 1.20 9.25 0.00
CA CYS A 106 1.64 10.42 -0.76
C CYS A 106 1.32 10.31 -2.25
N GLU A 107 1.42 9.11 -2.83
CA GLU A 107 1.09 8.87 -4.23
C GLU A 107 -0.42 9.01 -4.46
N ILE A 108 -1.25 8.40 -3.62
CA ILE A 108 -2.73 8.50 -3.71
C ILE A 108 -3.20 9.95 -3.55
N MET A 109 -2.69 10.68 -2.54
CA MET A 109 -3.07 12.09 -2.31
C MET A 109 -2.72 13.02 -3.48
N ARG A 110 -1.77 12.63 -4.33
CA ARG A 110 -1.40 13.39 -5.55
C ARG A 110 -2.18 12.96 -6.79
N GLY A 111 -3.16 12.08 -6.65
CA GLY A 111 -3.92 11.53 -7.78
C GLY A 111 -3.24 10.35 -8.47
N ALA A 112 -2.34 9.67 -7.78
CA ALA A 112 -1.66 8.44 -8.22
C ALA A 112 -0.91 8.56 -9.58
N PRO A 113 -0.16 9.65 -9.85
CA PRO A 113 0.41 9.93 -11.17
C PRO A 113 1.45 8.90 -11.63
N ARG A 114 1.98 8.06 -10.72
CA ARG A 114 2.98 7.03 -11.00
C ARG A 114 2.53 5.64 -10.62
N MET A 115 1.28 5.50 -10.17
CA MET A 115 0.71 4.19 -9.89
C MET A 115 0.51 3.41 -11.19
N PRO A 116 1.08 2.19 -11.32
CA PRO A 116 0.80 1.35 -12.48
C PRO A 116 -0.70 1.08 -12.62
N ALA A 117 -1.24 1.21 -13.84
CA ALA A 117 -2.66 1.01 -14.09
C ALA A 117 -3.21 -0.32 -13.53
N PRO A 118 -2.52 -1.47 -13.66
CA PRO A 118 -3.01 -2.72 -13.07
C PRO A 118 -3.12 -2.69 -11.54
N LEU A 119 -2.26 -1.94 -10.84
CA LEU A 119 -2.34 -1.79 -9.38
C LEU A 119 -3.54 -0.91 -9.00
N LEU A 120 -3.74 0.18 -9.73
CA LEU A 120 -4.87 1.09 -9.52
C LEU A 120 -6.20 0.36 -9.76
N GLU A 121 -6.32 -0.39 -10.85
CA GLU A 121 -7.51 -1.20 -11.16
C GLU A 121 -7.83 -2.21 -10.05
N ARG A 122 -6.83 -2.84 -9.45
CA ARG A 122 -7.01 -3.77 -8.32
C ARG A 122 -7.51 -3.07 -7.06
N LEU A 123 -6.98 -1.86 -6.77
CA LEU A 123 -7.41 -1.05 -5.63
C LEU A 123 -8.86 -0.57 -5.82
N ASP A 124 -9.21 -0.07 -7.00
CA ASP A 124 -10.55 0.38 -7.34
C ASP A 124 -11.56 -0.77 -7.25
N ALA A 125 -11.23 -1.93 -7.82
CA ALA A 125 -12.06 -3.11 -7.74
C ALA A 125 -12.26 -3.59 -6.29
N GLN A 126 -11.24 -3.45 -5.43
CA GLN A 126 -11.40 -3.77 -4.01
C GLN A 126 -12.27 -2.76 -3.28
N ALA A 127 -12.11 -1.47 -3.55
CA ALA A 127 -12.93 -0.42 -2.98
C ALA A 127 -14.42 -0.63 -3.34
N GLU A 128 -14.70 -1.00 -4.59
CA GLU A 128 -16.07 -1.31 -5.04
C GLU A 128 -16.65 -2.52 -4.30
N ARG A 129 -15.90 -3.62 -4.16
CA ARG A 129 -16.35 -4.79 -3.37
C ARG A 129 -16.65 -4.45 -1.92
N ASN A 130 -15.80 -3.63 -1.31
CA ASN A 130 -16.02 -3.18 0.06
C ASN A 130 -17.27 -2.29 0.18
N ALA A 131 -17.46 -1.36 -0.77
CA ALA A 131 -18.64 -0.50 -0.83
C ALA A 131 -19.93 -1.31 -1.03
N GLU A 132 -19.91 -2.32 -1.89
CA GLU A 132 -21.03 -3.22 -2.11
C GLU A 132 -21.41 -3.98 -0.84
N ARG A 133 -20.42 -4.48 -0.10
CA ARG A 133 -20.68 -5.16 1.19
C ARG A 133 -21.29 -4.20 2.22
N ILE A 134 -20.85 -2.95 2.26
CA ILE A 134 -21.43 -1.93 3.14
C ILE A 134 -22.88 -1.65 2.76
N ARG A 135 -23.22 -1.56 1.45
CA ARG A 135 -24.60 -1.40 0.97
C ARG A 135 -25.48 -2.57 1.44
N GLN A 136 -25.00 -3.80 1.30
CA GLN A 136 -25.73 -4.98 1.80
C GLN A 136 -26.04 -4.88 3.28
N TRP A 137 -25.07 -4.50 4.12
CA TRP A 137 -25.30 -4.31 5.56
C TRP A 137 -26.34 -3.21 5.87
N ILE A 138 -26.37 -2.15 5.06
CA ILE A 138 -27.41 -1.11 5.19
C ILE A 138 -28.79 -1.65 4.80
N ASP A 139 -28.88 -2.37 3.69
CA ASP A 139 -30.12 -2.96 3.19
C ASP A 139 -30.70 -4.02 4.14
N GLU A 140 -29.82 -4.76 4.81
CA GLU A 140 -30.16 -5.73 5.86
C GLU A 140 -30.50 -5.07 7.22
N GLY A 141 -30.37 -3.76 7.35
CA GLY A 141 -30.61 -3.02 8.59
C GLY A 141 -29.55 -3.23 9.68
N LEU A 142 -28.39 -3.78 9.31
CA LEU A 142 -27.27 -4.04 10.21
C LEU A 142 -26.36 -2.82 10.39
N LEU A 143 -26.46 -1.85 9.50
CA LEU A 143 -25.74 -0.58 9.53
C LEU A 143 -26.70 0.57 9.22
N ALA A 144 -26.53 1.71 9.90
CA ALA A 144 -27.32 2.90 9.60
C ALA A 144 -27.02 3.40 8.17
N PRO A 145 -28.00 4.05 7.49
CA PRO A 145 -27.78 4.62 6.17
C PRO A 145 -26.62 5.63 6.16
N LEU A 146 -25.65 5.40 5.29
CA LEU A 146 -24.50 6.27 5.05
C LEU A 146 -23.97 6.05 3.64
N ASP A 147 -23.08 6.93 3.18
CA ASP A 147 -22.36 6.73 1.93
C ASP A 147 -21.17 5.77 2.16
N PRO A 148 -21.13 4.61 1.45
CA PRO A 148 -20.09 3.61 1.61
C PRO A 148 -18.67 4.13 1.31
N TYR A 149 -18.52 4.98 0.30
CA TYR A 149 -17.22 5.53 -0.07
C TYR A 149 -16.73 6.55 0.93
N HIS A 150 -17.62 7.38 1.51
CA HIS A 150 -17.26 8.27 2.61
C HIS A 150 -16.82 7.49 3.85
N LEU A 151 -17.48 6.37 4.18
CA LEU A 151 -17.02 5.51 5.27
C LEU A 151 -15.62 4.97 4.99
N LEU A 152 -15.38 4.40 3.80
CA LEU A 152 -14.08 3.86 3.41
C LEU A 152 -12.99 4.93 3.43
N LEU A 153 -13.29 6.14 2.92
CA LEU A 153 -12.37 7.27 2.94
C LEU A 153 -12.00 7.70 4.38
N ASN A 154 -13.01 7.77 5.26
CA ASN A 154 -12.77 8.10 6.67
C ASN A 154 -11.92 7.03 7.37
N LEU A 155 -12.22 5.75 7.15
CA LEU A 155 -11.41 4.65 7.68
C LEU A 155 -9.96 4.70 7.15
N TRP A 156 -9.78 5.02 5.87
CA TRP A 156 -8.46 5.23 5.29
C TRP A 156 -7.74 6.41 5.97
N ALA A 157 -8.36 7.57 6.05
CA ALA A 157 -7.77 8.78 6.62
C ALA A 157 -7.38 8.61 8.11
N MET A 158 -8.19 7.89 8.89
CA MET A 158 -7.91 7.63 10.31
C MET A 158 -6.79 6.60 10.55
N THR A 159 -6.46 5.80 9.56
CA THR A 159 -5.44 4.73 9.66
C THR A 159 -4.12 5.07 8.96
N GLU A 160 -4.03 6.24 8.34
CA GLU A 160 -2.81 6.79 7.76
C GLU A 160 -2.10 7.67 8.80
N SER A 161 -1.08 7.14 9.44
CA SER A 161 -0.28 7.83 10.46
C SER A 161 1.20 7.83 10.13
#